data_bc5fdac11ee693a2df60b3105a97b861
#
_entry.id   bc5fdac11ee693a2df60b3105a97b861
#
_cell.length_a   1.000
_cell.length_b   1.000
_cell.length_c   1.000
_cell.angle_alpha   90.00
_cell.angle_beta   90.00
_cell.angle_gamma   90.00
#
_symmetry.space_group_name_H-M   'P 1'
#
loop_
_entity.id
_entity.type
_entity.pdbx_description
1 polymer ?
#
loop_
_entity_poly.entity_id
_entity_poly.type
_entity_poly.pdbx_seq_one_letter_code
_entity_poly.pdbx_strand_id
1 'polypeptide(L)'
;LRAKGLKNRPIGTADMKGFIALGLALAPEMKRRNLKTPIHFALSYDEEVGCLGVRGLIKDVVENLPLPRAVIVGEPTSMQIIGGNKGSRNYRTVVTGIPGHSSEPHRGANAIMAGGRICAFLEDVQTDLREAADPKSDFDPPYTTIDLGLIDGGTAGNIIPEFCTIRWGMRILPSDDADAIEGRVRTFIAEEVEPRLKAVSSSAGVETTRTN
;
A
#
# COMPACT_ATOMS: atom_id res chain seq x y z
N LEU A 1 12.63 28.24 9.70
CA LEU A 1 13.19 28.27 11.07
C LEU A 1 13.49 26.85 11.52
N ARG A 2 14.70 26.35 11.26
CA ARG A 2 15.23 25.14 11.89
C ARG A 2 15.57 25.50 13.34
N ALA A 3 14.69 25.15 14.27
CA ALA A 3 15.00 25.25 15.69
C ALA A 3 16.12 24.24 16.03
N LYS A 4 17.33 24.73 16.27
CA LYS A 4 18.42 23.94 16.85
C LYS A 4 17.93 23.42 18.20
N GLY A 5 17.86 22.09 18.36
CA GLY A 5 17.44 21.45 19.60
C GLY A 5 16.26 20.47 19.50
N LEU A 6 15.65 20.28 18.33
CA LEU A 6 14.50 19.39 18.14
C LEU A 6 14.86 17.96 17.70
N LYS A 7 16.08 17.51 17.94
CA LYS A 7 16.53 16.17 17.50
C LYS A 7 15.77 14.99 18.13
N ASN A 8 14.93 15.18 19.14
CA ASN A 8 14.22 14.11 19.87
C ASN A 8 12.78 14.44 20.16
N ARG A 9 12.08 15.26 19.36
CA ARG A 9 10.63 15.33 19.50
C ARG A 9 10.04 14.13 18.76
N PRO A 10 9.29 13.25 19.44
CA PRO A 10 8.63 12.15 18.78
C PRO A 10 7.68 12.72 17.71
N ILE A 11 7.77 12.21 16.51
CA ILE A 11 6.88 12.49 15.37
C ILE A 11 5.41 12.41 15.79
N GLY A 12 5.07 11.48 16.71
CA GLY A 12 3.73 11.28 17.26
C GLY A 12 3.08 12.46 17.99
N THR A 13 3.68 13.66 18.05
CA THR A 13 2.98 14.82 18.64
C THR A 13 1.94 15.38 17.69
N ALA A 14 2.25 15.51 16.41
CA ALA A 14 1.31 15.95 15.38
C ALA A 14 0.47 14.77 14.90
N ASP A 15 1.05 13.58 14.84
CA ASP A 15 0.47 12.35 14.35
C ASP A 15 0.48 11.30 15.49
N MET A 16 -0.60 11.19 16.35
CA MET A 16 -1.67 12.22 16.45
C MET A 16 -2.00 12.49 17.93
N LYS A 17 -0.97 12.40 18.80
CA LYS A 17 -1.15 12.63 20.25
C LYS A 17 -1.72 14.02 20.58
N GLY A 18 -1.44 15.02 19.72
CA GLY A 18 -2.02 16.36 19.85
C GLY A 18 -3.54 16.36 19.76
N PHE A 19 -4.12 15.57 18.86
CA PHE A 19 -5.57 15.43 18.74
C PHE A 19 -6.17 14.77 20.00
N ILE A 20 -5.53 13.73 20.53
CA ILE A 20 -5.94 13.07 21.78
C ILE A 20 -5.93 14.08 22.94
N ALA A 21 -4.84 14.85 23.07
CA ALA A 21 -4.72 15.86 24.11
C ALA A 21 -5.79 16.95 24.00
N LEU A 22 -6.10 17.39 22.77
CA LEU A 22 -7.17 18.36 22.51
C LEU A 22 -8.54 17.80 22.91
N GLY A 23 -8.84 16.56 22.54
CA GLY A 23 -10.07 15.88 22.92
C GLY A 23 -10.25 15.80 24.44
N LEU A 24 -9.21 15.39 25.16
CA LEU A 24 -9.21 15.31 26.62
C LEU A 24 -9.37 16.71 27.26
N ALA A 25 -8.72 17.73 26.72
CA ALA A 25 -8.86 19.11 27.22
C ALA A 25 -10.26 19.67 27.04
N LEU A 26 -10.98 19.27 25.99
CA LEU A 26 -12.35 19.69 25.72
C LEU A 26 -13.40 18.86 26.46
N ALA A 27 -13.08 17.71 27.01
CA ALA A 27 -14.04 16.83 27.67
C ALA A 27 -14.82 17.50 28.82
N PRO A 28 -14.22 18.33 29.70
CA PRO A 28 -14.98 19.06 30.73
C PRO A 28 -16.02 20.03 30.16
N GLU A 29 -15.69 20.68 29.03
CA GLU A 29 -16.60 21.58 28.34
C GLU A 29 -17.76 20.81 27.71
N MET A 30 -17.48 19.70 27.04
CA MET A 30 -18.48 18.81 26.46
C MET A 30 -19.48 18.35 27.55
N LYS A 31 -18.98 17.97 28.73
CA LYS A 31 -19.78 17.54 29.86
C LYS A 31 -20.69 18.68 30.36
N ARG A 32 -20.20 19.93 30.43
CA ARG A 32 -20.99 21.10 30.89
C ARG A 32 -22.09 21.47 29.92
N ARG A 33 -21.96 21.21 28.63
CA ARG A 33 -22.92 21.60 27.59
C ARG A 33 -24.22 20.79 27.55
N ASN A 34 -24.34 19.74 28.36
CA ASN A 34 -25.52 18.85 28.39
C ASN A 34 -25.93 18.40 26.98
N LEU A 35 -24.99 17.76 26.25
CA LEU A 35 -25.15 17.35 24.86
C LEU A 35 -26.30 16.34 24.73
N LYS A 36 -27.15 16.52 23.70
CA LYS A 36 -28.22 15.55 23.36
C LYS A 36 -27.73 14.25 22.80
N THR A 37 -26.53 14.25 22.20
CA THR A 37 -25.88 13.06 21.61
C THR A 37 -24.56 12.83 22.35
N PRO A 38 -24.30 11.63 22.85
CA PRO A 38 -23.04 11.31 23.52
C PRO A 38 -21.86 11.41 22.57
N ILE A 39 -20.70 11.77 23.11
CA ILE A 39 -19.42 11.73 22.42
C ILE A 39 -18.59 10.60 23.03
N HIS A 40 -18.11 9.69 22.20
CA HIS A 40 -17.25 8.59 22.58
C HIS A 40 -15.82 8.86 22.11
N PHE A 41 -14.85 8.65 22.98
CA PHE A 41 -13.43 8.63 22.61
C PHE A 41 -13.02 7.20 22.34
N ALA A 42 -12.67 6.89 21.10
CA ALA A 42 -12.20 5.60 20.68
C ALA A 42 -10.69 5.70 20.39
N LEU A 43 -9.88 4.99 21.17
CA LEU A 43 -8.42 5.02 21.06
C LEU A 43 -7.92 3.68 20.52
N SER A 44 -7.32 3.70 19.34
CA SER A 44 -6.67 2.54 18.75
C SER A 44 -5.15 2.59 18.94
N TYR A 45 -4.48 1.49 18.61
CA TYR A 45 -3.04 1.32 18.65
C TYR A 45 -2.55 0.64 17.37
N ASP A 46 -1.25 0.62 17.14
CA ASP A 46 -0.62 -0.03 15.98
C ASP A 46 -1.14 0.46 14.62
N GLU A 47 -1.43 1.78 14.51
CA GLU A 47 -1.79 2.40 13.24
C GLU A 47 -0.62 2.28 12.24
N GLU A 48 0.59 2.69 12.63
CA GLU A 48 1.82 2.76 11.82
C GLU A 48 2.30 1.39 11.26
N VAL A 49 1.78 0.31 11.79
CA VAL A 49 2.09 -1.06 11.34
C VAL A 49 0.93 -1.73 10.61
N GLY A 50 0.01 -0.93 10.05
CA GLY A 50 -1.09 -1.39 9.20
C GLY A 50 -2.45 -1.41 9.89
N CYS A 51 -2.70 -0.48 10.81
CA CYS A 51 -3.99 -0.29 11.49
C CYS A 51 -4.49 -1.56 12.21
N LEU A 52 -3.59 -2.34 12.81
CA LEU A 52 -3.94 -3.65 13.38
C LEU A 52 -4.90 -3.54 14.57
N GLY A 53 -4.68 -2.54 15.43
CA GLY A 53 -5.46 -2.38 16.66
C GLY A 53 -6.89 -1.92 16.45
N VAL A 54 -7.19 -1.24 15.35
CA VAL A 54 -8.53 -0.71 15.07
C VAL A 54 -9.57 -1.80 14.82
N ARG A 55 -9.18 -2.99 14.36
CA ARG A 55 -10.10 -4.09 14.04
C ARG A 55 -10.89 -4.55 15.26
N GLY A 56 -10.21 -4.73 16.40
CA GLY A 56 -10.85 -5.07 17.66
C GLY A 56 -11.76 -3.95 18.18
N LEU A 57 -11.32 -2.71 18.06
CA LEU A 57 -12.08 -1.54 18.44
C LEU A 57 -13.38 -1.39 17.63
N ILE A 58 -13.32 -1.58 16.30
CA ILE A 58 -14.50 -1.53 15.43
C ILE A 58 -15.51 -2.60 15.84
N LYS A 59 -15.04 -3.84 16.09
CA LYS A 59 -15.91 -4.93 16.54
C LYS A 59 -16.60 -4.57 17.85
N ASP A 60 -15.87 -4.08 18.84
CA ASP A 60 -16.41 -3.70 20.14
C ASP A 60 -17.44 -2.56 20.03
N VAL A 61 -17.15 -1.54 19.23
CA VAL A 61 -18.09 -0.44 18.97
C VAL A 61 -19.38 -0.93 18.33
N VAL A 62 -19.29 -1.81 17.32
CA VAL A 62 -20.47 -2.33 16.61
C VAL A 62 -21.32 -3.24 17.49
N GLU A 63 -20.70 -4.03 18.36
CA GLU A 63 -21.40 -5.00 19.21
C GLU A 63 -21.99 -4.34 20.48
N ASN A 64 -21.35 -3.33 21.04
CA ASN A 64 -21.65 -2.84 22.39
C ASN A 64 -22.12 -1.39 22.45
N LEU A 65 -22.02 -0.61 21.37
CA LEU A 65 -22.40 0.80 21.36
C LEU A 65 -23.43 1.11 20.26
N PRO A 66 -24.26 2.14 20.42
CA PRO A 66 -25.05 2.66 19.30
C PRO A 66 -24.13 3.08 18.15
N LEU A 67 -24.50 2.76 16.92
CA LEU A 67 -23.75 3.17 15.75
C LEU A 67 -23.58 4.70 15.73
N PRO A 68 -22.35 5.20 15.54
CA PRO A 68 -22.09 6.63 15.55
C PRO A 68 -22.73 7.32 14.34
N ARG A 69 -23.32 8.50 14.55
CA ARG A 69 -23.81 9.35 13.47
C ARG A 69 -22.68 9.92 12.60
N ALA A 70 -21.53 10.15 13.20
CA ALA A 70 -20.32 10.62 12.55
C ALA A 70 -19.09 10.14 13.33
N VAL A 71 -17.99 9.94 12.64
CA VAL A 71 -16.68 9.63 13.23
C VAL A 71 -15.69 10.69 12.77
N ILE A 72 -14.94 11.24 13.72
CA ILE A 72 -13.85 12.19 13.44
C ILE A 72 -12.55 11.48 13.74
N VAL A 73 -11.74 11.29 12.71
CA VAL A 73 -10.38 10.71 12.82
C VAL A 73 -9.38 11.86 12.89
N GLY A 74 -8.49 11.84 13.86
CA GLY A 74 -7.61 12.96 14.19
C GLY A 74 -6.30 13.01 13.41
N GLU A 75 -6.30 12.53 12.17
CA GLU A 75 -5.13 12.58 11.30
C GLU A 75 -4.71 14.02 10.96
N PRO A 76 -3.39 14.27 10.74
CA PRO A 76 -2.87 15.60 10.43
C PRO A 76 -3.19 16.03 8.99
N THR A 77 -4.34 16.67 8.80
CA THR A 77 -4.88 17.11 7.50
C THR A 77 -4.72 18.60 7.22
N SER A 78 -3.84 19.29 7.94
CA SER A 78 -3.70 20.77 7.88
C SER A 78 -5.03 21.48 8.17
N MET A 79 -5.83 20.93 9.08
CA MET A 79 -7.16 21.43 9.45
C MET A 79 -8.20 21.39 8.32
N GLN A 80 -7.94 20.59 7.28
CA GLN A 80 -8.92 20.34 6.22
C GLN A 80 -9.80 19.13 6.59
N ILE A 81 -11.06 19.16 6.18
CA ILE A 81 -11.93 18.01 6.31
C ILE A 81 -11.67 17.08 5.12
N ILE A 82 -11.17 15.88 5.40
CA ILE A 82 -10.96 14.83 4.41
C ILE A 82 -12.09 13.83 4.53
N GLY A 83 -12.90 13.71 3.48
CA GLY A 83 -14.09 12.86 3.45
C GLY A 83 -13.79 11.38 3.15
N GLY A 84 -12.58 11.05 2.69
CA GLY A 84 -12.18 9.68 2.37
C GLY A 84 -10.73 9.61 1.90
N ASN A 85 -10.21 8.41 1.85
CA ASN A 85 -8.86 8.12 1.34
C ASN A 85 -8.89 6.86 0.49
N LYS A 86 -7.89 6.72 -0.40
CA LYS A 86 -7.71 5.51 -1.19
C LYS A 86 -7.30 4.34 -0.30
N GLY A 87 -7.74 3.14 -0.66
CA GLY A 87 -7.25 1.91 -0.07
C GLY A 87 -5.77 1.65 -0.40
N SER A 88 -5.16 0.66 0.25
CA SER A 88 -3.77 0.29 0.00
C SER A 88 -3.63 -1.22 -0.08
N ARG A 89 -2.87 -1.69 -1.09
CA ARG A 89 -2.36 -3.07 -1.16
C ARG A 89 -0.90 -3.03 -1.59
N ASN A 90 -0.08 -3.80 -0.91
CA ASN A 90 1.34 -3.91 -1.21
C ASN A 90 1.71 -5.35 -1.54
N TYR A 91 2.67 -5.50 -2.45
CA TYR A 91 3.08 -6.79 -2.98
C TYR A 91 4.59 -6.93 -3.01
N ARG A 92 5.04 -8.16 -2.87
CA ARG A 92 6.39 -8.59 -3.15
C ARG A 92 6.34 -9.67 -4.23
N THR A 93 6.95 -9.39 -5.37
CA THR A 93 7.09 -10.33 -6.47
C THR A 93 8.55 -10.79 -6.54
N VAL A 94 8.79 -12.09 -6.47
CA VAL A 94 10.10 -12.71 -6.60
C VAL A 94 10.13 -13.50 -7.88
N VAL A 95 11.06 -13.16 -8.74
CA VAL A 95 11.37 -13.94 -9.94
C VAL A 95 12.58 -14.81 -9.64
N THR A 96 12.44 -16.11 -9.85
CA THR A 96 13.53 -17.09 -9.78
C THR A 96 13.88 -17.53 -11.19
N GLY A 97 15.09 -17.24 -11.59
CA GLY A 97 15.67 -17.65 -12.86
C GLY A 97 16.63 -18.83 -12.72
N ILE A 98 17.48 -19.02 -13.73
CA ILE A 98 18.56 -20.02 -13.74
C ILE A 98 19.87 -19.28 -13.99
N PRO A 99 20.81 -19.33 -13.05
CA PRO A 99 22.08 -18.64 -13.20
C PRO A 99 22.96 -19.32 -14.24
N GLY A 100 23.89 -18.56 -14.82
CA GLY A 100 24.83 -19.03 -15.80
C GLY A 100 25.81 -17.93 -16.21
N HIS A 101 26.75 -18.27 -17.07
CA HIS A 101 27.68 -17.28 -17.63
C HIS A 101 26.95 -16.43 -18.67
N SER A 102 27.18 -15.13 -18.67
CA SER A 102 26.47 -14.19 -19.57
C SER A 102 26.75 -14.43 -21.07
N SER A 103 27.84 -15.13 -21.43
CA SER A 103 28.13 -15.54 -22.80
C SER A 103 27.31 -16.73 -23.29
N GLU A 104 26.59 -17.43 -22.39
CA GLU A 104 25.77 -18.60 -22.71
C GLU A 104 24.28 -18.35 -22.32
N PRO A 105 23.63 -17.31 -22.85
CA PRO A 105 22.30 -16.90 -22.42
C PRO A 105 21.22 -17.96 -22.66
N HIS A 106 21.46 -18.90 -23.60
CA HIS A 106 20.57 -20.01 -23.90
C HIS A 106 20.51 -21.10 -22.82
N ARG A 107 21.45 -21.07 -21.87
CA ARG A 107 21.54 -22.05 -20.75
C ARG A 107 20.96 -21.49 -19.44
N GLY A 108 20.64 -20.20 -19.41
CA GLY A 108 20.14 -19.55 -18.23
C GLY A 108 18.78 -18.90 -18.43
N ALA A 109 18.10 -18.64 -17.33
CA ALA A 109 16.86 -17.85 -17.32
C ALA A 109 17.08 -16.57 -16.53
N ASN A 110 17.10 -15.43 -17.19
CA ASN A 110 17.46 -14.16 -16.60
C ASN A 110 16.30 -13.57 -15.81
N ALA A 111 16.40 -13.59 -14.48
CA ALA A 111 15.38 -13.09 -13.58
C ALA A 111 15.16 -11.57 -13.70
N ILE A 112 16.21 -10.78 -13.97
CA ILE A 112 16.07 -9.32 -14.14
C ILE A 112 15.29 -8.99 -15.42
N MET A 113 15.55 -9.68 -16.52
CA MET A 113 14.81 -9.45 -17.77
C MET A 113 13.33 -9.83 -17.61
N ALA A 114 13.04 -10.91 -16.89
CA ALA A 114 11.66 -11.30 -16.57
C ALA A 114 11.00 -10.29 -15.62
N GLY A 115 11.70 -9.83 -14.58
CA GLY A 115 11.24 -8.77 -13.69
C GLY A 115 10.97 -7.46 -14.41
N GLY A 116 11.85 -7.08 -15.35
CA GLY A 116 11.64 -5.88 -16.19
C GLY A 116 10.36 -5.93 -17.03
N ARG A 117 9.96 -7.11 -17.52
CA ARG A 117 8.65 -7.28 -18.21
C ARG A 117 7.48 -7.06 -17.27
N ILE A 118 7.58 -7.56 -16.05
CA ILE A 118 6.54 -7.34 -15.02
C ILE A 118 6.44 -5.85 -14.69
N CYS A 119 7.59 -5.15 -14.54
CA CYS A 119 7.61 -3.71 -14.29
C CYS A 119 6.96 -2.92 -15.43
N ALA A 120 7.27 -3.24 -16.68
CA ALA A 120 6.65 -2.59 -17.85
C ALA A 120 5.15 -2.83 -17.90
N PHE A 121 4.69 -4.05 -17.63
CA PHE A 121 3.26 -4.34 -17.59
C PHE A 121 2.52 -3.61 -16.45
N LEU A 122 3.15 -3.45 -15.29
CA LEU A 122 2.58 -2.63 -14.20
C LEU A 122 2.40 -1.16 -14.63
N GLU A 123 3.32 -0.62 -15.45
CA GLU A 123 3.21 0.71 -16.05
C GLU A 123 2.06 0.77 -17.07
N ASP A 124 1.89 -0.27 -17.90
CA ASP A 124 0.76 -0.38 -18.83
C ASP A 124 -0.58 -0.37 -18.08
N VAL A 125 -0.70 -1.19 -17.03
CA VAL A 125 -1.90 -1.21 -16.17
C VAL A 125 -2.15 0.16 -15.53
N GLN A 126 -1.10 0.83 -15.03
CA GLN A 126 -1.19 2.20 -14.50
C GLN A 126 -1.70 3.19 -15.55
N THR A 127 -1.26 3.04 -16.79
CA THR A 127 -1.67 3.90 -17.91
C THR A 127 -3.15 3.71 -18.22
N ASP A 128 -3.63 2.46 -18.32
CA ASP A 128 -5.04 2.14 -18.54
C ASP A 128 -5.93 2.73 -17.44
N LEU A 129 -5.52 2.59 -16.17
CA LEU A 129 -6.26 3.14 -15.03
C LEU A 129 -6.35 4.67 -15.08
N ARG A 130 -5.29 5.33 -15.52
CA ARG A 130 -5.25 6.79 -15.69
C ARG A 130 -6.14 7.24 -16.85
N GLU A 131 -6.15 6.51 -17.95
CA GLU A 131 -6.99 6.82 -19.13
C GLU A 131 -8.48 6.59 -18.86
N ALA A 132 -8.80 5.63 -17.98
CA ALA A 132 -10.17 5.35 -17.54
C ALA A 132 -10.66 6.24 -16.40
N ALA A 133 -9.87 7.23 -15.96
CA ALA A 133 -10.19 8.08 -14.81
C ALA A 133 -11.48 8.87 -15.01
N ASP A 134 -12.35 8.89 -13.98
CA ASP A 134 -13.49 9.81 -13.95
C ASP A 134 -13.00 11.22 -13.55
N PRO A 135 -13.11 12.22 -14.45
CA PRO A 135 -12.69 13.59 -14.15
C PRO A 135 -13.54 14.28 -13.06
N LYS A 136 -14.66 13.66 -12.66
CA LYS A 136 -15.52 14.14 -11.57
C LYS A 136 -15.19 13.50 -10.23
N SER A 137 -14.19 12.64 -10.15
CA SER A 137 -13.75 12.01 -8.90
C SER A 137 -13.24 13.09 -7.93
N ASP A 138 -13.63 12.98 -6.68
CA ASP A 138 -13.13 13.84 -5.59
C ASP A 138 -11.70 13.48 -5.13
N PHE A 139 -11.11 12.42 -5.70
CA PHE A 139 -9.75 11.98 -5.37
C PHE A 139 -8.71 12.60 -6.30
N ASP A 140 -7.52 12.89 -5.73
CA ASP A 140 -6.36 13.37 -6.47
C ASP A 140 -5.17 12.39 -6.28
N PRO A 141 -4.66 11.78 -7.36
CA PRO A 141 -5.24 11.74 -8.71
C PRO A 141 -6.56 10.95 -8.77
N PRO A 142 -7.42 11.21 -9.79
CA PRO A 142 -8.77 10.66 -9.88
C PRO A 142 -8.82 9.20 -10.40
N TYR A 143 -7.79 8.41 -10.12
CA TYR A 143 -7.66 7.00 -10.53
C TYR A 143 -6.86 6.21 -9.50
N THR A 144 -7.00 4.88 -9.50
CA THR A 144 -6.16 3.98 -8.74
C THR A 144 -4.72 4.05 -9.25
N THR A 145 -3.76 4.29 -8.35
CA THR A 145 -2.36 4.39 -8.72
C THR A 145 -1.61 3.10 -8.40
N ILE A 146 -0.63 2.76 -9.26
CA ILE A 146 0.34 1.69 -9.03
C ILE A 146 1.72 2.35 -8.87
N ASP A 147 2.49 1.90 -7.91
CA ASP A 147 3.86 2.37 -7.67
C ASP A 147 4.82 1.20 -7.53
N LEU A 148 6.01 1.34 -8.16
CA LEU A 148 7.13 0.42 -8.00
C LEU A 148 8.15 1.06 -7.08
N GLY A 149 8.10 0.71 -5.80
CA GLY A 149 8.96 1.33 -4.79
C GLY A 149 10.39 0.82 -4.80
N LEU A 150 10.60 -0.47 -5.10
CA LEU A 150 11.92 -1.10 -5.07
C LEU A 150 12.03 -2.21 -6.11
N ILE A 151 13.21 -2.31 -6.72
CA ILE A 151 13.64 -3.46 -7.51
C ILE A 151 15.07 -3.81 -7.12
N ASP A 152 15.35 -5.09 -6.91
CA ASP A 152 16.67 -5.61 -6.57
C ASP A 152 16.92 -6.93 -7.26
N GLY A 153 18.13 -7.14 -7.78
CA GLY A 153 18.46 -8.37 -8.48
C GLY A 153 19.87 -8.39 -9.06
N GLY A 154 20.34 -9.62 -9.31
CA GLY A 154 21.67 -9.87 -9.85
C GLY A 154 22.78 -9.80 -8.81
N THR A 155 23.96 -10.33 -9.19
CA THR A 155 25.16 -10.39 -8.33
C THR A 155 26.39 -9.84 -9.02
N ALA A 156 26.53 -10.02 -10.33
CA ALA A 156 27.66 -9.53 -11.13
C ALA A 156 27.26 -9.39 -12.60
N GLY A 157 27.91 -8.46 -13.32
CA GLY A 157 27.56 -8.12 -14.70
C GLY A 157 27.84 -9.23 -15.73
N ASN A 158 28.61 -10.26 -15.37
CA ASN A 158 28.92 -11.42 -16.23
C ASN A 158 28.19 -12.71 -15.83
N ILE A 159 27.23 -12.61 -14.88
CA ILE A 159 26.42 -13.74 -14.43
C ILE A 159 24.95 -13.45 -14.82
N ILE A 160 24.28 -14.47 -15.38
CA ILE A 160 22.82 -14.42 -15.61
C ILE A 160 22.13 -14.37 -14.24
N PRO A 161 21.33 -13.34 -13.91
CA PRO A 161 20.71 -13.20 -12.60
C PRO A 161 19.75 -14.33 -12.28
N GLU A 162 19.97 -14.98 -11.13
CA GLU A 162 19.07 -15.99 -10.58
C GLU A 162 17.83 -15.40 -9.93
N PHE A 163 17.97 -14.23 -9.28
CA PHE A 163 16.86 -13.60 -8.56
C PHE A 163 16.63 -12.15 -9.00
N CYS A 164 15.35 -11.78 -9.02
CA CYS A 164 14.90 -10.40 -9.07
C CYS A 164 13.71 -10.25 -8.13
N THR A 165 13.79 -9.29 -7.21
CA THR A 165 12.69 -8.96 -6.30
C THR A 165 12.14 -7.58 -6.65
N ILE A 166 10.83 -7.48 -6.79
CA ILE A 166 10.09 -6.25 -7.07
C ILE A 166 9.14 -5.99 -5.91
N ARG A 167 9.15 -4.79 -5.36
CA ARG A 167 8.15 -4.33 -4.40
C ARG A 167 7.32 -3.25 -5.05
N TRP A 168 6.04 -3.50 -5.14
CA TRP A 168 5.07 -2.61 -5.75
C TRP A 168 3.80 -2.54 -4.92
N GLY A 169 3.01 -1.52 -5.15
CA GLY A 169 1.78 -1.31 -4.41
C GLY A 169 0.73 -0.56 -5.21
N MET A 170 -0.49 -0.56 -4.70
CA MET A 170 -1.63 0.18 -5.25
C MET A 170 -2.21 1.11 -4.21
N ARG A 171 -2.63 2.32 -4.64
CA ARG A 171 -3.56 3.18 -3.92
C ARG A 171 -4.89 3.17 -4.65
N ILE A 172 -5.88 2.52 -4.06
CA ILE A 172 -7.07 2.02 -4.72
C ILE A 172 -8.24 2.96 -4.46
N LEU A 173 -8.91 3.43 -5.51
CA LEU A 173 -10.18 4.13 -5.36
C LEU A 173 -11.24 3.20 -4.76
N PRO A 174 -12.17 3.71 -3.92
CA PRO A 174 -13.27 2.92 -3.39
C PRO A 174 -14.20 2.31 -4.45
N SER A 175 -14.21 2.90 -5.65
CA SER A 175 -14.99 2.42 -6.81
C SER A 175 -14.35 1.26 -7.57
N ASP A 176 -13.05 1.03 -7.37
CA ASP A 176 -12.28 0.10 -8.18
C ASP A 176 -12.17 -1.28 -7.54
N ASP A 177 -12.24 -2.30 -8.38
CA ASP A 177 -12.01 -3.69 -7.95
C ASP A 177 -10.52 -4.01 -7.93
N ALA A 178 -9.95 -3.97 -6.74
CA ALA A 178 -8.54 -4.26 -6.52
C ALA A 178 -8.15 -5.71 -6.86
N ASP A 179 -9.08 -6.66 -6.73
CA ASP A 179 -8.82 -8.06 -7.07
C ASP A 179 -8.78 -8.25 -8.58
N ALA A 180 -9.61 -7.52 -9.33
CA ALA A 180 -9.55 -7.51 -10.79
C ALA A 180 -8.23 -6.91 -11.30
N ILE A 181 -7.74 -5.81 -10.70
CA ILE A 181 -6.45 -5.21 -11.07
C ILE A 181 -5.30 -6.18 -10.77
N GLU A 182 -5.27 -6.77 -9.58
CA GLU A 182 -4.29 -7.79 -9.21
C GLU A 182 -4.35 -9.00 -10.16
N GLY A 183 -5.56 -9.44 -10.52
CA GLY A 183 -5.81 -10.54 -11.44
C GLY A 183 -5.16 -10.32 -12.81
N ARG A 184 -5.23 -9.10 -13.36
CA ARG A 184 -4.54 -8.75 -14.63
C ARG A 184 -3.04 -8.99 -14.54
N VAL A 185 -2.41 -8.57 -13.44
CA VAL A 185 -0.95 -8.75 -13.24
C VAL A 185 -0.60 -10.24 -13.11
N ARG A 186 -1.38 -11.00 -12.34
CA ARG A 186 -1.17 -12.45 -12.17
C ARG A 186 -1.36 -13.21 -13.48
N THR A 187 -2.34 -12.87 -14.27
CA THR A 187 -2.58 -13.46 -15.60
C THR A 187 -1.40 -13.18 -16.52
N PHE A 188 -0.93 -11.94 -16.60
CA PHE A 188 0.24 -11.60 -17.41
C PHE A 188 1.49 -12.40 -16.98
N ILE A 189 1.72 -12.52 -15.68
CA ILE A 189 2.84 -13.32 -15.16
C ILE A 189 2.71 -14.77 -15.61
N ALA A 190 1.53 -15.38 -15.47
CA ALA A 190 1.30 -16.78 -15.78
C ALA A 190 1.36 -17.06 -17.28
N GLU A 191 0.89 -16.17 -18.13
CA GLU A 191 0.78 -16.40 -19.58
C GLU A 191 1.99 -15.90 -20.36
N GLU A 192 2.63 -14.81 -19.92
CA GLU A 192 3.70 -14.17 -20.69
C GLU A 192 5.10 -14.29 -20.08
N VAL A 193 5.21 -14.40 -18.75
CA VAL A 193 6.52 -14.41 -18.07
C VAL A 193 6.96 -15.82 -17.70
N GLU A 194 6.13 -16.56 -16.98
CA GLU A 194 6.47 -17.91 -16.51
C GLU A 194 6.78 -18.91 -17.62
N PRO A 195 6.06 -18.96 -18.76
CA PRO A 195 6.39 -19.91 -19.81
C PRO A 195 7.81 -19.74 -20.37
N ARG A 196 8.30 -18.49 -20.43
CA ARG A 196 9.66 -18.17 -20.89
C ARG A 196 10.73 -18.64 -19.92
N LEU A 197 10.47 -18.50 -18.62
CA LEU A 197 11.36 -18.99 -17.57
C LEU A 197 11.36 -20.52 -17.53
N LYS A 198 10.20 -21.14 -17.57
CA LYS A 198 10.00 -22.59 -17.53
C LYS A 198 10.49 -23.31 -18.79
N ALA A 199 10.59 -22.62 -19.92
CA ALA A 199 11.22 -23.17 -21.12
C ALA A 199 12.72 -23.51 -20.92
N VAL A 200 13.38 -22.83 -19.97
CA VAL A 200 14.79 -23.14 -19.61
C VAL A 200 14.84 -24.20 -18.50
N SER A 201 14.02 -24.06 -17.48
CA SER A 201 13.94 -25.03 -16.37
C SER A 201 12.60 -24.94 -15.65
N SER A 202 12.07 -26.10 -15.26
CA SER A 202 10.84 -26.19 -14.45
C SER A 202 10.98 -25.60 -13.04
N SER A 203 12.21 -25.41 -12.56
CA SER A 203 12.47 -24.79 -11.25
C SER A 203 12.43 -23.25 -11.29
N ALA A 204 12.47 -22.65 -12.49
CA ALA A 204 12.31 -21.20 -12.64
C ALA A 204 10.83 -20.81 -12.57
N GLY A 205 10.55 -19.61 -12.05
CA GLY A 205 9.17 -19.16 -11.91
C GLY A 205 9.03 -17.81 -11.23
N VAL A 206 7.79 -17.44 -10.94
CA VAL A 206 7.47 -16.17 -10.29
C VAL A 206 6.52 -16.41 -9.13
N GLU A 207 6.82 -15.82 -7.98
CA GLU A 207 5.94 -15.81 -6.82
C GLU A 207 5.55 -14.38 -6.48
N THR A 208 4.25 -14.10 -6.39
CA THR A 208 3.74 -12.81 -5.95
C THR A 208 2.95 -12.99 -4.66
N THR A 209 3.41 -12.36 -3.60
CA THR A 209 2.81 -12.37 -2.26
C THR A 209 2.30 -10.98 -1.91
N ARG A 210 1.06 -10.91 -1.44
CA ARG A 210 0.50 -9.71 -0.84
C ARG A 210 1.07 -9.54 0.57
N THR A 211 1.54 -8.33 0.91
CA THR A 211 2.25 -8.05 2.18
C THR A 211 1.41 -7.31 3.21
N ASN A 212 0.24 -6.78 2.83
CA ASN A 212 -0.75 -6.17 3.74
C ASN A 212 -2.18 -6.40 3.26
#